data_e25cc7305286e172b87630dd0bc32681
#
_entry.id   e25cc7305286e172b87630dd0bc32681
#
_cell.length_a   1.000
_cell.length_b   1.000
_cell.length_c   1.000
_cell.angle_alpha   90.00
_cell.angle_beta   90.00
_cell.angle_gamma   90.00
#
_symmetry.space_group_name_H-M   'P 1'
#
loop_
_entity.id
_entity.type
_entity.pdbx_description
1 polymer ?
#
loop_
_entity_poly.entity_id
_entity_poly.type
_entity_poly.pdbx_seq_one_letter_code
_entity_poly.pdbx_strand_id
1 'polypeptide(L)'
;AIIIRKVDSESGQPLEGAWFRIRYLGGTSGTGGTVVGEYKTSSNGTIVATGLKAGTYVCEEISAPDGYVITDAAETVYLSGKDQDVITVTFGNDRMGSLLVVKKDAVTGAPISDVEFFITDSDGSVIGNANGKYVTDSAGTIRIDGLTPGMTVIAREVRAKDGYILDDTPQSIKIKRNSVMTLEFRNQPKGGVLVKKVDSVTNEPISDVEFLVTDSAGSLIGNANGKFVTDSVGTFTIMDVAPGTTLIIKESRTRDGYLLDDTPQTVKVKSNDIVTVEFRNQ
;
A
#
# COMPACT_ATOMS: atom_id res chain seq x y z
N ALA A 1 -13.67 27.09 -40.23
CA ALA A 1 -14.03 26.10 -39.20
C ALA A 1 -12.82 25.71 -38.35
N ILE A 2 -13.05 25.31 -37.10
CA ILE A 2 -12.06 24.67 -36.26
C ILE A 2 -12.50 23.23 -36.04
N ILE A 3 -11.59 22.29 -36.28
CA ILE A 3 -11.77 20.87 -35.99
C ILE A 3 -10.86 20.52 -34.81
N ILE A 4 -11.43 20.04 -33.73
CA ILE A 4 -10.67 19.48 -32.62
C ILE A 4 -10.67 17.94 -32.76
N ARG A 5 -9.50 17.33 -32.68
CA ARG A 5 -9.32 15.88 -32.65
C ARG A 5 -8.77 15.50 -31.28
N LYS A 6 -9.50 14.65 -30.57
CA LYS A 6 -9.12 14.14 -29.27
C LYS A 6 -8.67 12.69 -29.41
N VAL A 7 -7.46 12.38 -28.91
CA VAL A 7 -6.85 11.07 -29.05
C VAL A 7 -6.19 10.61 -27.73
N ASP A 8 -6.09 9.31 -27.59
CA ASP A 8 -5.19 8.68 -26.61
C ASP A 8 -3.75 8.96 -27.04
N SER A 9 -2.93 9.51 -26.16
CA SER A 9 -1.57 9.98 -26.50
C SER A 9 -0.60 8.84 -26.84
N GLU A 10 -0.89 7.61 -26.42
CA GLU A 10 -0.06 6.44 -26.67
C GLU A 10 -0.48 5.69 -27.93
N SER A 11 -1.78 5.42 -28.06
CA SER A 11 -2.32 4.60 -29.16
C SER A 11 -2.78 5.41 -30.37
N GLY A 12 -3.01 6.73 -30.20
CA GLY A 12 -3.59 7.58 -31.23
C GLY A 12 -5.08 7.32 -31.50
N GLN A 13 -5.72 6.44 -30.73
CA GLN A 13 -7.14 6.14 -30.88
C GLN A 13 -8.00 7.33 -30.48
N PRO A 14 -9.13 7.55 -31.21
CA PRO A 14 -10.02 8.65 -30.88
C PRO A 14 -10.66 8.48 -29.51
N LEU A 15 -10.85 9.60 -28.78
CA LEU A 15 -11.47 9.63 -27.48
C LEU A 15 -12.80 10.39 -27.49
N GLU A 16 -13.86 9.67 -27.17
CA GLU A 16 -15.20 10.22 -26.95
C GLU A 16 -15.30 10.80 -25.54
N GLY A 17 -16.10 11.86 -25.36
CA GLY A 17 -16.52 12.33 -24.05
C GLY A 17 -15.67 13.43 -23.46
N ALA A 18 -14.60 13.87 -24.08
CA ALA A 18 -13.84 15.04 -23.67
C ALA A 18 -14.64 16.34 -23.90
N TRP A 19 -14.62 17.25 -22.93
CA TRP A 19 -15.25 18.55 -23.07
C TRP A 19 -14.24 19.62 -23.37
N PHE A 20 -14.58 20.49 -24.35
CA PHE A 20 -13.78 21.63 -24.80
C PHE A 20 -14.59 22.90 -24.72
N ARG A 21 -13.91 23.98 -24.30
CA ARG A 21 -14.41 25.36 -24.41
C ARG A 21 -13.64 26.07 -25.52
N ILE A 22 -14.34 26.71 -26.43
CA ILE A 22 -13.75 27.58 -27.46
C ILE A 22 -14.00 29.01 -27.09
N ARG A 23 -12.94 29.82 -27.02
CA ARG A 23 -13.01 31.26 -26.73
C ARG A 23 -12.46 32.06 -27.92
N TYR A 24 -13.10 33.19 -28.24
CA TYR A 24 -12.62 34.13 -29.21
C TYR A 24 -11.88 35.28 -28.51
N LEU A 25 -10.62 35.50 -28.87
CA LEU A 25 -9.76 36.52 -28.29
C LEU A 25 -9.83 37.88 -29.02
N GLY A 26 -10.40 37.91 -30.22
CA GLY A 26 -10.35 39.11 -31.09
C GLY A 26 -8.94 39.36 -31.62
N GLY A 27 -8.48 40.57 -31.60
CA GLY A 27 -7.11 40.98 -31.94
C GLY A 27 -6.20 41.13 -30.72
N THR A 28 -6.62 40.71 -29.54
CA THR A 28 -5.87 40.87 -28.28
C THR A 28 -5.24 39.55 -27.86
N SER A 29 -4.03 39.58 -27.34
CA SER A 29 -3.37 38.45 -26.67
C SER A 29 -3.79 38.42 -25.20
N GLY A 30 -4.11 37.21 -24.67
CA GLY A 30 -4.42 37.06 -23.25
C GLY A 30 -5.33 35.89 -22.94
N THR A 31 -5.52 35.61 -21.64
CA THR A 31 -6.37 34.53 -21.11
C THR A 31 -7.86 34.91 -21.12
N GLY A 32 -8.21 36.13 -21.49
CA GLY A 32 -9.58 36.61 -21.64
C GLY A 32 -10.24 36.06 -22.91
N GLY A 33 -11.31 36.67 -23.32
CA GLY A 33 -12.03 36.35 -24.55
C GLY A 33 -13.48 35.94 -24.28
N THR A 34 -14.26 36.00 -25.36
CA THR A 34 -15.70 35.66 -25.31
C THR A 34 -15.84 34.13 -25.57
N VAL A 35 -16.54 33.41 -24.68
CA VAL A 35 -16.91 32.04 -24.91
C VAL A 35 -17.78 31.92 -26.14
N VAL A 36 -17.35 31.15 -27.12
CA VAL A 36 -18.09 30.81 -28.33
C VAL A 36 -19.04 29.65 -28.05
N GLY A 37 -18.56 28.63 -27.36
CA GLY A 37 -19.33 27.47 -26.96
C GLY A 37 -18.50 26.44 -26.19
N GLU A 38 -19.23 25.50 -25.63
CA GLU A 38 -18.66 24.28 -25.03
C GLU A 38 -19.17 23.08 -25.81
N TYR A 39 -18.25 22.16 -26.09
CA TYR A 39 -18.50 21.06 -27.00
C TYR A 39 -17.94 19.76 -26.42
N LYS A 40 -18.61 18.65 -26.71
CA LYS A 40 -18.17 17.31 -26.30
C LYS A 40 -17.70 16.53 -27.52
N THR A 41 -16.60 15.81 -27.40
CA THR A 41 -16.11 14.94 -28.47
C THR A 41 -17.08 13.78 -28.72
N SER A 42 -17.34 13.51 -29.99
CA SER A 42 -18.13 12.39 -30.48
C SER A 42 -17.35 11.07 -30.43
N SER A 43 -17.99 9.97 -30.84
CA SER A 43 -17.37 8.63 -30.84
C SER A 43 -16.13 8.51 -31.71
N ASN A 44 -15.96 9.37 -32.71
CA ASN A 44 -14.75 9.49 -33.54
C ASN A 44 -13.71 10.47 -32.97
N GLY A 45 -13.91 10.95 -31.73
CA GLY A 45 -13.00 11.89 -31.05
C GLY A 45 -12.99 13.29 -31.61
N THR A 46 -14.01 13.72 -32.38
CA THR A 46 -13.98 15.04 -33.02
C THR A 46 -15.03 16.01 -32.52
N ILE A 47 -14.70 17.29 -32.66
CA ILE A 47 -15.59 18.45 -32.58
C ILE A 47 -15.38 19.26 -33.86
N VAL A 48 -16.48 19.74 -34.46
CA VAL A 48 -16.42 20.63 -35.59
C VAL A 48 -17.16 21.92 -35.25
N ALA A 49 -16.43 23.01 -35.07
CA ALA A 49 -17.00 24.35 -34.81
C ALA A 49 -17.03 25.16 -36.11
N THR A 50 -18.23 25.54 -36.52
CA THR A 50 -18.47 26.28 -37.77
C THR A 50 -19.07 27.65 -37.48
N GLY A 51 -19.18 28.48 -38.53
CA GLY A 51 -19.76 29.83 -38.40
C GLY A 51 -18.88 30.82 -37.64
N LEU A 52 -17.58 30.52 -37.53
CA LEU A 52 -16.59 31.30 -36.81
C LEU A 52 -16.09 32.45 -37.70
N LYS A 53 -15.97 33.66 -37.12
CA LYS A 53 -15.40 34.86 -37.79
C LYS A 53 -13.86 34.81 -37.80
N ALA A 54 -13.24 35.66 -38.61
CA ALA A 54 -11.78 35.83 -38.60
C ALA A 54 -11.29 36.27 -37.23
N GLY A 55 -10.09 35.79 -36.84
CA GLY A 55 -9.45 36.17 -35.59
C GLY A 55 -8.82 34.97 -34.82
N THR A 56 -8.36 35.28 -33.63
CA THR A 56 -7.68 34.31 -32.77
C THR A 56 -8.67 33.64 -31.81
N TYR A 57 -8.52 32.31 -31.69
CA TYR A 57 -9.30 31.46 -30.80
C TYR A 57 -8.40 30.64 -29.88
N VAL A 58 -8.91 30.35 -28.69
CA VAL A 58 -8.32 29.37 -27.77
C VAL A 58 -9.28 28.19 -27.67
N CYS A 59 -8.78 27.01 -27.96
CA CYS A 59 -9.43 25.72 -27.73
C CYS A 59 -8.87 25.16 -26.43
N GLU A 60 -9.69 24.98 -25.40
CA GLU A 60 -9.30 24.57 -24.06
C GLU A 60 -10.03 23.30 -23.69
N GLU A 61 -9.30 22.24 -23.32
CA GLU A 61 -9.92 21.06 -22.72
C GLU A 61 -10.28 21.34 -21.28
N ILE A 62 -11.56 21.23 -20.93
CA ILE A 62 -12.07 21.51 -19.58
C ILE A 62 -12.42 20.25 -18.80
N SER A 63 -12.54 19.10 -19.48
CA SER A 63 -12.75 17.79 -18.83
C SER A 63 -12.25 16.68 -19.74
N ALA A 64 -11.40 15.82 -19.19
CA ALA A 64 -10.98 14.59 -19.85
C ALA A 64 -12.08 13.53 -19.81
N PRO A 65 -12.06 12.54 -20.71
CA PRO A 65 -12.86 11.33 -20.57
C PRO A 65 -12.48 10.52 -19.32
N ASP A 66 -13.40 9.68 -18.83
CA ASP A 66 -13.14 8.81 -17.69
C ASP A 66 -11.88 7.95 -17.93
N GLY A 67 -11.03 7.87 -16.91
CA GLY A 67 -9.78 7.11 -16.94
C GLY A 67 -8.60 7.81 -17.63
N TYR A 68 -8.76 9.09 -18.00
CA TYR A 68 -7.73 9.90 -18.62
C TYR A 68 -7.42 11.17 -17.83
N VAL A 69 -6.22 11.72 -18.02
CA VAL A 69 -5.79 13.02 -17.52
C VAL A 69 -5.51 13.97 -18.67
N ILE A 70 -5.84 15.25 -18.48
CA ILE A 70 -5.50 16.31 -19.42
C ILE A 70 -3.98 16.50 -19.39
N THR A 71 -3.32 16.39 -20.55
CA THR A 71 -1.88 16.64 -20.71
C THR A 71 -1.61 17.99 -21.36
N ASP A 72 -2.38 18.31 -22.41
CA ASP A 72 -2.31 19.59 -23.13
C ASP A 72 -3.65 20.31 -22.94
N ALA A 73 -3.67 21.32 -22.06
CA ALA A 73 -4.91 21.95 -21.65
C ALA A 73 -5.50 22.88 -22.72
N ALA A 74 -4.68 23.57 -23.53
CA ALA A 74 -5.16 24.57 -24.45
C ALA A 74 -4.24 24.80 -25.63
N GLU A 75 -4.86 25.08 -26.80
CA GLU A 75 -4.19 25.47 -28.03
C GLU A 75 -4.80 26.75 -28.59
N THR A 76 -3.94 27.62 -29.15
CA THR A 76 -4.34 28.88 -29.77
C THR A 76 -4.26 28.74 -31.28
N VAL A 77 -5.34 29.10 -31.96
CA VAL A 77 -5.45 29.06 -33.41
C VAL A 77 -5.93 30.39 -33.99
N TYR A 78 -5.53 30.67 -35.25
CA TYR A 78 -5.94 31.88 -35.95
C TYR A 78 -6.69 31.50 -37.25
N LEU A 79 -7.93 31.97 -37.38
CA LEU A 79 -8.73 31.91 -38.58
C LEU A 79 -8.54 33.15 -39.41
N SER A 80 -8.08 33.01 -40.66
CA SER A 80 -7.85 34.16 -41.54
C SER A 80 -9.13 34.78 -42.12
N GLY A 81 -10.25 34.06 -42.03
CA GLY A 81 -11.54 34.49 -42.61
C GLY A 81 -11.67 34.26 -44.11
N LYS A 82 -10.72 33.57 -44.73
CA LYS A 82 -10.84 33.16 -46.14
C LYS A 82 -11.87 32.04 -46.27
N ASP A 83 -12.51 32.00 -47.44
CA ASP A 83 -13.41 30.87 -47.76
C ASP A 83 -12.68 29.53 -47.63
N GLN A 84 -13.34 28.57 -46.97
CA GLN A 84 -12.80 27.23 -46.69
C GLN A 84 -11.60 27.15 -45.71
N ASP A 85 -11.39 28.18 -44.91
CA ASP A 85 -10.38 28.14 -43.85
C ASP A 85 -10.78 27.10 -42.76
N VAL A 86 -10.06 26.00 -42.70
CA VAL A 86 -10.27 24.91 -41.76
C VAL A 86 -8.97 24.62 -41.02
N ILE A 87 -8.97 24.81 -39.71
CA ILE A 87 -7.83 24.50 -38.89
C ILE A 87 -8.16 23.27 -38.01
N THR A 88 -7.28 22.28 -38.04
CA THR A 88 -7.36 21.10 -37.18
C THR A 88 -6.33 21.17 -36.06
N VAL A 89 -6.78 21.01 -34.83
CA VAL A 89 -5.93 20.88 -33.65
C VAL A 89 -6.14 19.50 -33.02
N THR A 90 -5.04 18.90 -32.57
CA THR A 90 -5.08 17.57 -31.96
C THR A 90 -4.62 17.65 -30.50
N PHE A 91 -5.43 17.11 -29.61
CA PHE A 91 -5.15 17.00 -28.18
C PHE A 91 -4.98 15.55 -27.79
N GLY A 92 -3.87 15.22 -27.14
CA GLY A 92 -3.63 13.92 -26.52
C GLY A 92 -4.05 13.91 -25.06
N ASN A 93 -4.51 12.78 -24.54
CA ASN A 93 -4.61 12.53 -23.09
C ASN A 93 -3.93 11.23 -22.73
N ASP A 94 -3.34 11.22 -21.54
CA ASP A 94 -2.73 10.02 -21.00
C ASP A 94 -3.73 9.20 -20.21
N ARG A 95 -3.74 7.88 -20.39
CA ARG A 95 -4.49 6.99 -19.50
C ARG A 95 -3.92 7.04 -18.11
N MET A 96 -4.79 7.06 -17.12
CA MET A 96 -4.41 6.91 -15.72
C MET A 96 -3.74 5.57 -15.48
N GLY A 97 -2.87 5.51 -14.48
CA GLY A 97 -2.26 4.29 -14.00
C GLY A 97 -2.89 3.81 -12.69
N SER A 98 -2.36 2.72 -12.15
CA SER A 98 -2.80 2.11 -10.92
C SER A 98 -1.63 1.70 -10.05
N LEU A 99 -1.84 1.64 -8.73
CA LEU A 99 -0.96 1.03 -7.75
C LEU A 99 -1.56 -0.29 -7.27
N LEU A 100 -0.70 -1.31 -7.18
CA LEU A 100 -0.98 -2.56 -6.49
C LEU A 100 0.05 -2.71 -5.36
N VAL A 101 -0.39 -2.71 -4.11
CA VAL A 101 0.42 -3.13 -2.96
C VAL A 101 0.19 -4.62 -2.73
N VAL A 102 1.25 -5.38 -2.57
CA VAL A 102 1.21 -6.83 -2.30
C VAL A 102 1.92 -7.09 -0.98
N LYS A 103 1.24 -7.72 -0.04
CA LYS A 103 1.76 -8.06 1.29
C LYS A 103 1.91 -9.56 1.44
N LYS A 104 3.12 -10.01 1.79
CA LYS A 104 3.46 -11.42 1.90
C LYS A 104 4.20 -11.76 3.20
N ASP A 105 4.03 -12.99 3.64
CA ASP A 105 4.87 -13.62 4.66
C ASP A 105 6.30 -13.79 4.12
N ALA A 106 7.29 -13.35 4.90
CA ALA A 106 8.68 -13.37 4.48
C ALA A 106 9.29 -14.79 4.43
N VAL A 107 8.68 -15.76 5.12
CA VAL A 107 9.15 -17.15 5.19
C VAL A 107 8.44 -18.02 4.17
N THR A 108 7.11 -17.95 4.13
CA THR A 108 6.26 -18.85 3.32
C THR A 108 5.88 -18.27 1.96
N GLY A 109 5.94 -16.93 1.81
CA GLY A 109 5.44 -16.23 0.63
C GLY A 109 3.91 -16.12 0.57
N ALA A 110 3.19 -16.62 1.58
CA ALA A 110 1.73 -16.55 1.64
C ALA A 110 1.24 -15.09 1.75
N PRO A 111 0.05 -14.76 1.20
CA PRO A 111 -0.52 -13.42 1.34
C PRO A 111 -0.89 -13.12 2.80
N ILE A 112 -0.76 -11.84 3.21
CA ILE A 112 -1.15 -11.38 4.54
C ILE A 112 -2.25 -10.34 4.41
N SER A 113 -3.46 -10.67 4.92
CA SER A 113 -4.59 -9.75 5.06
C SER A 113 -4.48 -8.89 6.31
N ASP A 114 -5.34 -7.88 6.43
CA ASP A 114 -5.53 -7.04 7.63
C ASP A 114 -4.28 -6.23 8.04
N VAL A 115 -3.40 -5.95 7.09
CA VAL A 115 -2.23 -5.07 7.27
C VAL A 115 -2.61 -3.67 6.80
N GLU A 116 -2.40 -2.65 7.66
CA GLU A 116 -2.74 -1.27 7.35
C GLU A 116 -1.53 -0.51 6.78
N PHE A 117 -1.76 0.17 5.67
CA PHE A 117 -0.81 1.05 5.00
C PHE A 117 -1.28 2.49 5.00
N PHE A 118 -0.33 3.42 5.11
CA PHE A 118 -0.53 4.83 4.83
C PHE A 118 0.12 5.16 3.49
N ILE A 119 -0.67 5.73 2.56
CA ILE A 119 -0.25 5.95 1.17
C ILE A 119 -0.40 7.43 0.83
N THR A 120 0.70 8.04 0.38
CA THR A 120 0.81 9.46 0.02
C THR A 120 1.51 9.63 -1.32
N ASP A 121 1.46 10.85 -1.85
CA ASP A 121 2.38 11.29 -2.90
C ASP A 121 3.71 11.79 -2.31
N SER A 122 4.63 12.26 -3.18
CA SER A 122 5.94 12.79 -2.78
C SER A 122 5.86 14.07 -1.92
N ASP A 123 4.76 14.80 -1.97
CA ASP A 123 4.54 16.04 -1.22
C ASP A 123 3.85 15.78 0.13
N GLY A 124 3.55 14.50 0.42
CA GLY A 124 2.88 14.08 1.63
C GLY A 124 1.35 14.18 1.57
N SER A 125 0.77 14.52 0.41
CA SER A 125 -0.68 14.53 0.22
C SER A 125 -1.22 13.11 0.17
N VAL A 126 -2.33 12.88 0.86
CA VAL A 126 -2.95 11.54 0.92
C VAL A 126 -3.51 11.13 -0.44
N ILE A 127 -3.35 9.85 -0.77
CA ILE A 127 -3.87 9.26 -2.00
C ILE A 127 -5.26 8.67 -1.75
N GLY A 128 -6.19 8.98 -2.67
CA GLY A 128 -7.53 8.39 -2.72
C GLY A 128 -8.49 8.88 -1.62
N ASN A 129 -9.62 8.16 -1.45
CA ASN A 129 -10.74 8.60 -0.60
C ASN A 129 -10.67 8.09 0.85
N ALA A 130 -9.67 7.25 1.19
CA ALA A 130 -9.55 6.61 2.50
C ALA A 130 -8.63 7.39 3.47
N ASN A 131 -8.50 8.70 3.31
CA ASN A 131 -7.52 9.53 4.05
C ASN A 131 -6.11 8.93 4.04
N GLY A 132 -5.70 8.31 2.93
CA GLY A 132 -4.43 7.63 2.76
C GLY A 132 -4.30 6.29 3.49
N LYS A 133 -5.32 5.84 4.22
CA LYS A 133 -5.30 4.57 4.97
C LYS A 133 -5.98 3.46 4.20
N TYR A 134 -5.27 2.38 4.00
CA TYR A 134 -5.71 1.21 3.26
C TYR A 134 -5.35 -0.06 4.02
N VAL A 135 -6.19 -1.08 3.91
CA VAL A 135 -5.99 -2.38 4.57
C VAL A 135 -5.94 -3.47 3.50
N THR A 136 -4.97 -4.39 3.62
CA THR A 136 -4.86 -5.52 2.69
C THR A 136 -6.06 -6.46 2.81
N ASP A 137 -6.57 -6.89 1.67
CA ASP A 137 -7.66 -7.86 1.53
C ASP A 137 -7.20 -9.31 1.81
N SER A 138 -8.08 -10.28 1.59
CA SER A 138 -7.79 -11.71 1.77
C SER A 138 -6.70 -12.26 0.85
N ALA A 139 -6.44 -11.59 -0.29
CA ALA A 139 -5.35 -11.90 -1.20
C ALA A 139 -4.04 -11.17 -0.82
N GLY A 140 -4.03 -10.43 0.30
CA GLY A 140 -2.89 -9.64 0.74
C GLY A 140 -2.66 -8.41 -0.13
N THR A 141 -3.70 -7.85 -0.76
CA THR A 141 -3.52 -6.76 -1.73
C THR A 141 -4.29 -5.50 -1.36
N ILE A 142 -3.76 -4.37 -1.85
CA ILE A 142 -4.45 -3.08 -1.94
C ILE A 142 -4.32 -2.62 -3.38
N ARG A 143 -5.44 -2.27 -4.02
CA ARG A 143 -5.45 -1.71 -5.36
C ARG A 143 -6.01 -0.29 -5.34
N ILE A 144 -5.29 0.64 -5.97
CA ILE A 144 -5.71 2.03 -6.14
C ILE A 144 -5.62 2.36 -7.63
N ASP A 145 -6.77 2.64 -8.23
CA ASP A 145 -6.89 3.01 -9.63
C ASP A 145 -7.02 4.53 -9.79
N GLY A 146 -6.91 5.02 -11.02
CA GLY A 146 -7.13 6.43 -11.33
C GLY A 146 -6.01 7.36 -10.88
N LEU A 147 -4.77 6.89 -10.87
CA LEU A 147 -3.61 7.67 -10.48
C LEU A 147 -2.99 8.39 -11.68
N THR A 148 -2.62 9.65 -11.48
CA THR A 148 -2.01 10.49 -12.51
C THR A 148 -0.63 9.96 -12.90
N PRO A 149 -0.36 9.70 -14.20
CA PRO A 149 0.96 9.31 -14.67
C PRO A 149 2.02 10.36 -14.31
N GLY A 150 3.20 9.87 -13.93
CA GLY A 150 4.31 10.74 -13.54
C GLY A 150 4.37 11.06 -12.04
N MET A 151 3.26 10.90 -11.29
CA MET A 151 3.30 11.07 -9.85
C MET A 151 4.11 9.97 -9.17
N THR A 152 4.77 10.28 -8.07
CA THR A 152 5.43 9.31 -7.21
C THR A 152 4.53 9.01 -6.03
N VAL A 153 4.21 7.73 -5.83
CA VAL A 153 3.43 7.25 -4.69
C VAL A 153 4.35 6.61 -3.69
N ILE A 154 4.14 6.88 -2.40
CA ILE A 154 4.88 6.35 -1.27
C ILE A 154 3.89 5.54 -0.41
N ALA A 155 4.21 4.28 -0.16
CA ALA A 155 3.44 3.41 0.72
C ALA A 155 4.30 3.01 1.92
N ARG A 156 3.73 3.10 3.13
CA ARG A 156 4.35 2.70 4.39
C ARG A 156 3.37 1.88 5.21
N GLU A 157 3.83 0.76 5.74
CA GLU A 157 3.05 -0.02 6.70
C GLU A 157 2.95 0.74 8.02
N VAL A 158 1.75 0.83 8.58
CA VAL A 158 1.49 1.52 9.86
C VAL A 158 0.95 0.58 10.93
N ARG A 159 0.42 -0.58 10.54
CA ARG A 159 -0.01 -1.64 11.46
C ARG A 159 0.16 -3.01 10.80
N ALA A 160 0.94 -3.87 11.43
CA ALA A 160 1.07 -5.27 11.02
C ALA A 160 -0.16 -6.08 11.47
N LYS A 161 -0.36 -7.23 10.84
CA LYS A 161 -1.27 -8.26 11.35
C LYS A 161 -0.70 -8.89 12.62
N ASP A 162 -1.57 -9.31 13.54
CA ASP A 162 -1.17 -10.05 14.73
C ASP A 162 -0.34 -11.28 14.35
N GLY A 163 0.71 -11.55 15.12
CA GLY A 163 1.67 -12.60 14.83
C GLY A 163 2.80 -12.21 13.88
N TYR A 164 2.83 -10.98 13.39
CA TYR A 164 3.89 -10.45 12.52
C TYR A 164 4.61 -9.26 13.12
N ILE A 165 5.84 -9.04 12.68
CA ILE A 165 6.63 -7.85 13.02
C ILE A 165 6.28 -6.75 12.02
N LEU A 166 6.03 -5.54 12.55
CA LEU A 166 5.87 -4.34 11.73
C LEU A 166 7.20 -3.99 11.05
N ASP A 167 7.16 -3.78 9.75
CA ASP A 167 8.23 -3.14 8.99
C ASP A 167 7.67 -1.84 8.39
N ASP A 168 7.96 -0.73 9.03
CA ASP A 168 7.48 0.59 8.65
C ASP A 168 8.38 1.30 7.60
N THR A 169 9.33 0.59 7.01
CA THR A 169 10.18 1.10 5.94
C THR A 169 9.34 1.47 4.72
N PRO A 170 9.33 2.74 4.29
CA PRO A 170 8.53 3.15 3.16
C PRO A 170 9.14 2.65 1.84
N GLN A 171 8.27 2.33 0.89
CA GLN A 171 8.65 2.12 -0.51
C GLN A 171 7.93 3.13 -1.40
N SER A 172 8.59 3.52 -2.49
CA SER A 172 8.02 4.46 -3.44
C SER A 172 8.09 3.93 -4.87
N ILE A 173 7.13 4.37 -5.70
CA ILE A 173 7.09 4.03 -7.12
C ILE A 173 6.48 5.18 -7.92
N LYS A 174 7.00 5.38 -9.14
CA LYS A 174 6.45 6.34 -10.09
C LYS A 174 5.35 5.68 -10.92
N ILE A 175 4.18 6.30 -10.95
CA ILE A 175 3.04 5.80 -11.73
C ILE A 175 3.31 6.01 -13.22
N LYS A 176 3.08 4.98 -14.00
CA LYS A 176 3.14 5.01 -15.47
C LYS A 176 1.73 4.98 -16.03
N ARG A 177 1.54 5.67 -17.17
CA ARG A 177 0.27 5.64 -17.92
C ARG A 177 -0.09 4.21 -18.31
N ASN A 178 -1.37 3.90 -18.27
CA ASN A 178 -1.94 2.63 -18.70
C ASN A 178 -1.26 1.39 -18.08
N SER A 179 -0.76 1.52 -16.83
CA SER A 179 0.04 0.47 -16.19
C SER A 179 -0.35 0.29 -14.73
N VAL A 180 -0.28 -0.95 -14.26
CA VAL A 180 -0.38 -1.29 -12.84
C VAL A 180 1.03 -1.37 -12.28
N MET A 181 1.37 -0.44 -11.38
CA MET A 181 2.65 -0.42 -10.70
C MET A 181 2.56 -1.18 -9.39
N THR A 182 3.50 -2.08 -9.10
CA THR A 182 3.43 -2.97 -7.94
C THR A 182 4.52 -2.65 -6.93
N LEU A 183 4.13 -2.55 -5.64
CA LEU A 183 5.02 -2.53 -4.48
C LEU A 183 4.79 -3.81 -3.67
N GLU A 184 5.84 -4.58 -3.43
CA GLU A 184 5.78 -5.78 -2.60
C GLU A 184 6.43 -5.53 -1.24
N PHE A 185 5.69 -5.85 -0.17
CA PHE A 185 6.14 -5.77 1.21
C PHE A 185 6.09 -7.16 1.84
N ARG A 186 7.05 -7.44 2.72
CA ARG A 186 7.16 -8.72 3.42
C ARG A 186 7.30 -8.49 4.92
N ASN A 187 6.51 -9.23 5.73
CA ASN A 187 6.68 -9.23 7.19
C ASN A 187 7.20 -10.57 7.68
N GLN A 188 8.07 -10.48 8.68
CA GLN A 188 8.56 -11.64 9.40
C GLN A 188 7.48 -12.12 10.39
N PRO A 189 7.05 -13.40 10.32
CA PRO A 189 6.21 -13.97 11.37
C PRO A 189 7.01 -14.09 12.66
N LYS A 190 6.35 -13.82 13.78
CA LYS A 190 6.87 -14.06 15.12
C LYS A 190 6.97 -15.55 15.39
N GLY A 191 7.68 -15.92 16.44
CA GLY A 191 7.81 -17.31 16.89
C GLY A 191 7.40 -17.46 18.34
N GLY A 192 7.63 -18.65 18.90
CA GLY A 192 7.31 -18.98 20.25
C GLY A 192 8.25 -20.02 20.87
N VAL A 193 8.01 -20.31 22.15
CA VAL A 193 8.68 -21.34 22.92
C VAL A 193 7.66 -22.13 23.72
N LEU A 194 7.69 -23.44 23.60
CA LEU A 194 6.97 -24.37 24.46
C LEU A 194 7.92 -24.87 25.55
N VAL A 195 7.59 -24.61 26.81
CA VAL A 195 8.30 -25.14 27.97
C VAL A 195 7.57 -26.39 28.47
N LYS A 196 8.32 -27.48 28.68
CA LYS A 196 7.85 -28.73 29.28
C LYS A 196 8.58 -28.95 30.61
N LYS A 197 7.82 -29.30 31.63
CA LYS A 197 8.33 -29.68 32.96
C LYS A 197 7.96 -31.11 33.28
N VAL A 198 8.96 -31.95 33.53
CA VAL A 198 8.77 -33.37 33.79
C VAL A 198 9.58 -33.84 35.00
N ASP A 199 9.13 -34.93 35.62
CA ASP A 199 9.87 -35.68 36.61
C ASP A 199 11.09 -36.34 35.97
N SER A 200 12.25 -36.23 36.57
CA SER A 200 13.51 -36.70 35.99
C SER A 200 13.64 -38.23 35.93
N VAL A 201 12.82 -38.96 36.70
CA VAL A 201 12.84 -40.41 36.82
C VAL A 201 11.70 -41.04 36.01
N THR A 202 10.47 -40.54 36.25
CA THR A 202 9.26 -41.13 35.66
C THR A 202 8.89 -40.55 34.31
N ASN A 203 9.41 -39.36 33.98
CA ASN A 203 9.01 -38.52 32.83
C ASN A 203 7.56 -38.02 32.88
N GLU A 204 6.88 -38.17 34.04
CA GLU A 204 5.55 -37.65 34.23
C GLU A 204 5.56 -36.10 34.24
N PRO A 205 4.50 -35.45 33.73
CA PRO A 205 4.42 -33.99 33.70
C PRO A 205 4.27 -33.43 35.13
N ILE A 206 4.91 -32.29 35.40
CA ILE A 206 4.82 -31.58 36.66
C ILE A 206 4.09 -30.24 36.48
N SER A 207 2.88 -30.13 37.06
CA SER A 207 2.09 -28.89 37.10
C SER A 207 2.52 -27.95 38.23
N ASP A 208 2.03 -26.70 38.18
CA ASP A 208 2.16 -25.70 39.27
C ASP A 208 3.61 -25.28 39.56
N VAL A 209 4.51 -25.45 38.59
CA VAL A 209 5.90 -24.97 38.66
C VAL A 209 5.98 -23.60 38.02
N GLU A 210 6.51 -22.61 38.76
CA GLU A 210 6.65 -21.22 38.30
C GLU A 210 8.03 -20.99 37.69
N PHE A 211 8.04 -20.32 36.51
CA PHE A 211 9.22 -19.90 35.79
C PHE A 211 9.27 -18.40 35.65
N LEU A 212 10.46 -17.82 35.71
CA LEU A 212 10.75 -16.45 35.30
C LEU A 212 11.39 -16.48 33.93
N VAL A 213 10.86 -15.69 33.00
CA VAL A 213 11.36 -15.56 31.62
C VAL A 213 11.79 -14.14 31.33
N THR A 214 13.03 -14.01 30.88
CA THR A 214 13.60 -12.72 30.44
C THR A 214 14.23 -12.86 29.06
N ASP A 215 14.51 -11.73 28.43
CA ASP A 215 15.44 -11.69 27.29
C ASP A 215 16.91 -11.61 27.78
N SER A 216 17.86 -11.57 26.85
CA SER A 216 19.28 -11.44 27.13
C SER A 216 19.69 -10.11 27.77
N ALA A 217 18.84 -9.08 27.70
CA ALA A 217 19.02 -7.78 28.34
C ALA A 217 18.40 -7.73 29.75
N GLY A 218 17.74 -8.81 30.18
CA GLY A 218 17.03 -8.89 31.45
C GLY A 218 15.62 -8.32 31.46
N SER A 219 15.07 -7.95 30.29
CA SER A 219 13.70 -7.49 30.17
C SER A 219 12.73 -8.64 30.36
N LEU A 220 11.66 -8.42 31.14
CA LEU A 220 10.64 -9.43 31.42
C LEU A 220 9.81 -9.71 30.15
N ILE A 221 9.53 -10.98 29.89
CA ILE A 221 8.78 -11.44 28.73
C ILE A 221 7.34 -11.79 29.13
N GLY A 222 6.38 -11.34 28.32
CA GLY A 222 4.95 -11.63 28.49
C GLY A 222 4.23 -10.69 29.47
N ASN A 223 2.90 -10.89 29.59
CA ASN A 223 2.00 -10.00 30.32
C ASN A 223 2.00 -10.20 31.86
N ALA A 224 2.59 -11.30 32.35
CA ALA A 224 2.60 -11.68 33.76
C ALA A 224 3.89 -11.30 34.49
N ASN A 225 4.51 -10.18 34.12
CA ASN A 225 5.83 -9.78 34.66
C ASN A 225 6.89 -10.87 34.52
N GLY A 226 6.92 -11.54 33.41
CA GLY A 226 7.85 -12.62 33.10
C GLY A 226 7.55 -13.94 33.82
N LYS A 227 6.46 -14.06 34.59
CA LYS A 227 6.10 -15.25 35.29
C LYS A 227 5.16 -16.15 34.50
N PHE A 228 5.49 -17.42 34.45
CA PHE A 228 4.70 -18.45 33.79
C PHE A 228 4.59 -19.67 34.72
N VAL A 229 3.45 -20.33 34.72
CA VAL A 229 3.19 -21.50 35.57
C VAL A 229 2.79 -22.67 34.66
N THR A 230 3.36 -23.87 34.93
CA THR A 230 2.99 -25.06 34.18
C THR A 230 1.57 -25.52 34.48
N ASP A 231 0.83 -25.88 33.44
CA ASP A 231 -0.52 -26.41 33.46
C ASP A 231 -0.57 -27.88 33.92
N SER A 232 -1.75 -28.49 33.87
CA SER A 232 -1.98 -29.88 34.28
C SER A 232 -1.20 -30.93 33.46
N VAL A 233 -0.72 -30.57 32.26
CA VAL A 233 0.13 -31.39 31.41
C VAL A 233 1.60 -30.98 31.46
N GLY A 234 1.97 -30.18 32.49
CA GLY A 234 3.34 -29.78 32.77
C GLY A 234 3.91 -28.79 31.73
N THR A 235 3.07 -27.97 31.08
CA THR A 235 3.53 -27.09 30.01
C THR A 235 3.06 -25.64 30.18
N PHE A 236 3.77 -24.72 29.55
CA PHE A 236 3.28 -23.40 29.16
C PHE A 236 3.93 -22.97 27.83
N THR A 237 3.27 -22.05 27.13
CA THR A 237 3.75 -21.55 25.84
C THR A 237 3.95 -20.05 25.89
N ILE A 238 5.07 -19.56 25.35
CA ILE A 238 5.39 -18.16 25.14
C ILE A 238 5.21 -17.89 23.65
N MET A 239 4.28 -17.04 23.28
CA MET A 239 3.97 -16.71 21.89
C MET A 239 4.33 -15.26 21.56
N ASP A 240 4.27 -14.93 20.29
CA ASP A 240 4.44 -13.57 19.76
C ASP A 240 5.81 -12.92 20.05
N VAL A 241 6.85 -13.74 20.14
CA VAL A 241 8.22 -13.28 20.35
C VAL A 241 8.91 -13.03 19.00
N ALA A 242 9.64 -11.92 18.91
CA ALA A 242 10.41 -11.57 17.72
C ALA A 242 11.49 -12.64 17.42
N PRO A 243 11.60 -13.11 16.15
CA PRO A 243 12.66 -14.03 15.76
C PRO A 243 14.05 -13.46 16.07
N GLY A 244 14.95 -14.34 16.50
CA GLY A 244 16.29 -13.93 16.89
C GLY A 244 16.43 -13.51 18.36
N THR A 245 15.32 -13.26 19.08
CA THR A 245 15.34 -13.03 20.53
C THR A 245 15.86 -14.26 21.25
N THR A 246 16.80 -14.07 22.15
CA THR A 246 17.26 -15.11 23.09
C THR A 246 16.51 -14.98 24.38
N LEU A 247 15.74 -16.01 24.73
CA LEU A 247 15.04 -16.10 26.02
C LEU A 247 15.90 -16.82 27.02
N ILE A 248 15.88 -16.34 28.29
CA ILE A 248 16.46 -16.97 29.45
C ILE A 248 15.29 -17.42 30.31
N ILE A 249 15.15 -18.73 30.52
CA ILE A 249 14.05 -19.37 31.24
C ILE A 249 14.63 -20.00 32.49
N LYS A 250 14.13 -19.58 33.65
CA LYS A 250 14.63 -20.03 34.98
C LYS A 250 13.45 -20.44 35.82
N GLU A 251 13.53 -21.61 36.48
CA GLU A 251 12.55 -22.01 37.49
C GLU A 251 12.68 -21.08 38.70
N SER A 252 11.57 -20.49 39.13
CA SER A 252 11.51 -19.59 40.31
C SER A 252 10.83 -20.20 41.53
N ARG A 253 9.95 -21.17 41.31
CA ARG A 253 9.27 -21.95 42.34
C ARG A 253 8.91 -23.31 41.84
N THR A 254 9.28 -24.35 42.57
CA THR A 254 8.85 -25.71 42.25
C THR A 254 7.53 -26.09 42.94
N ARG A 255 6.97 -27.24 42.54
CA ARG A 255 5.85 -27.90 43.21
C ARG A 255 6.31 -28.63 44.47
N ASP A 256 5.46 -28.72 45.48
CA ASP A 256 5.73 -29.49 46.70
C ASP A 256 6.09 -30.95 46.37
N GLY A 257 7.14 -31.45 47.03
CA GLY A 257 7.67 -32.80 46.80
C GLY A 257 8.80 -32.90 45.77
N TYR A 258 9.16 -31.78 45.15
CA TYR A 258 10.29 -31.69 44.18
C TYR A 258 11.36 -30.71 44.70
N LEU A 259 12.60 -30.97 44.27
CA LEU A 259 13.71 -30.05 44.50
C LEU A 259 13.73 -28.95 43.42
N LEU A 260 13.88 -27.70 43.85
CA LEU A 260 14.05 -26.58 42.93
C LEU A 260 15.38 -26.72 42.17
N ASP A 261 15.32 -26.67 40.85
CA ASP A 261 16.50 -26.51 39.98
C ASP A 261 16.38 -25.12 39.29
N ASP A 262 17.08 -24.15 39.85
CA ASP A 262 17.08 -22.78 39.36
C ASP A 262 18.14 -22.52 38.26
N THR A 263 18.72 -23.56 37.68
CA THR A 263 19.65 -23.46 36.54
C THR A 263 18.91 -22.94 35.30
N PRO A 264 19.29 -21.78 34.78
CA PRO A 264 18.60 -21.23 33.60
C PRO A 264 18.94 -21.99 32.33
N GLN A 265 17.97 -22.14 31.45
CA GLN A 265 18.18 -22.54 30.08
C GLN A 265 17.96 -21.36 29.12
N THR A 266 18.72 -21.34 28.03
CA THR A 266 18.60 -20.31 27.00
C THR A 266 18.07 -20.91 25.71
N VAL A 267 17.18 -20.18 25.03
CA VAL A 267 16.62 -20.58 23.75
C VAL A 267 16.50 -19.38 22.81
N LYS A 268 16.92 -19.56 21.55
CA LYS A 268 16.75 -18.55 20.51
C LYS A 268 15.45 -18.80 19.75
N VAL A 269 14.58 -17.80 19.75
CA VAL A 269 13.29 -17.85 19.04
C VAL A 269 13.53 -17.84 17.53
N LYS A 270 12.84 -18.73 16.81
CA LYS A 270 12.85 -18.83 15.35
C LYS A 270 11.57 -18.25 14.76
N SER A 271 11.68 -17.75 13.54
CA SER A 271 10.53 -17.25 12.79
C SER A 271 9.56 -18.39 12.45
N ASN A 272 8.27 -18.16 12.69
CA ASN A 272 7.18 -19.10 12.38
C ASN A 272 7.39 -20.52 12.97
N ASP A 273 8.04 -20.61 14.14
CA ASP A 273 8.36 -21.89 14.80
C ASP A 273 8.11 -21.79 16.31
N ILE A 274 7.76 -22.90 16.93
CA ILE A 274 7.65 -23.07 18.38
C ILE A 274 8.76 -24.01 18.84
N VAL A 275 9.83 -23.44 19.40
CA VAL A 275 10.96 -24.20 19.92
C VAL A 275 10.59 -24.81 21.28
N THR A 276 10.83 -26.12 21.46
CA THR A 276 10.57 -26.80 22.73
C THR A 276 11.79 -26.79 23.64
N VAL A 277 11.59 -26.47 24.92
CA VAL A 277 12.61 -26.54 25.98
C VAL A 277 12.05 -27.41 27.11
N GLU A 278 12.84 -28.36 27.59
CA GLU A 278 12.43 -29.28 28.65
C GLU A 278 13.27 -29.07 29.92
N PHE A 279 12.57 -28.98 31.05
CA PHE A 279 13.13 -28.89 32.40
C PHE A 279 12.74 -30.15 33.20
N ARG A 280 13.65 -30.62 34.06
CA ARG A 280 13.46 -31.83 34.85
C ARG A 280 13.72 -31.56 36.30
N ASN A 281 12.84 -32.05 37.23
CA ASN A 281 13.05 -32.03 38.67
C ASN A 281 13.07 -33.46 39.27
N GLN A 282 13.74 -33.57 40.43
CA GLN A 282 13.79 -34.79 41.26
C GLN A 282 12.93 -34.64 42.46
#